data_f57a3fcc6385684d3c22c508513a9b0a
#
_entry.id   f57a3fcc6385684d3c22c508513a9b0a
#
_cell.length_a   1.000
_cell.length_b   1.000
_cell.length_c   1.000
_cell.angle_alpha   90.00
_cell.angle_beta   90.00
_cell.angle_gamma   90.00
#
_symmetry.space_group_name_H-M   'P 1'
#
loop_
_entity.id
_entity.type
_entity.pdbx_description
1 polymer ?
#
loop_
_entity_poly.entity_id
_entity_poly.type
_entity_poly.pdbx_seq_one_letter_code
_entity_poly.pdbx_strand_id
1 'polypeptide(L)'
;MINRNTNVENMHQSPAFAKPLLAEVPLVVSFSGGRTSAFMARALQLRYEWKRDLIFIFANTGKERIETLDFINECETRWNLNCVWLEYDLVEDKSTFKIVDYNSASRNGELFEKMIAKYGIPNKAFPHCTRELKRQTITRYLRTIGLNNGKYETAIGIRIDEAHRINWQNAKRDRFIYPLATDFRATKD
;
A
#
# COMPACT_ATOMS: atom_id res chain seq x y z
N MET A 1 -34.76 -41.21 32.61
CA MET A 1 -34.99 -40.02 31.79
C MET A 1 -33.79 -39.10 32.00
N ILE A 2 -32.87 -39.04 31.06
CA ILE A 2 -31.63 -38.28 31.15
C ILE A 2 -31.81 -37.09 30.23
N ASN A 3 -31.89 -35.93 30.84
CA ASN A 3 -32.02 -34.64 30.14
C ASN A 3 -30.62 -34.16 29.73
N ARG A 4 -30.27 -34.23 28.43
CA ARG A 4 -29.10 -33.64 27.85
C ARG A 4 -29.49 -32.35 27.16
N ASN A 5 -29.43 -31.23 27.87
CA ASN A 5 -29.33 -29.91 27.27
C ASN A 5 -27.87 -29.46 27.34
N THR A 6 -27.13 -29.69 26.27
CA THR A 6 -25.82 -29.08 26.05
C THR A 6 -26.04 -27.76 25.34
N ASN A 7 -25.78 -26.68 26.07
CA ASN A 7 -25.64 -25.32 25.55
C ASN A 7 -24.57 -25.27 24.47
N VAL A 8 -24.99 -25.04 23.22
CA VAL A 8 -24.14 -24.70 22.07
C VAL A 8 -24.49 -23.26 21.62
N GLU A 9 -24.52 -22.36 22.57
CA GLU A 9 -24.64 -20.93 22.29
C GLU A 9 -23.54 -20.22 23.06
N ASN A 10 -22.37 -20.02 22.45
CA ASN A 10 -21.41 -18.94 22.76
C ASN A 10 -20.06 -19.17 22.08
N MET A 11 -20.03 -19.31 20.74
CA MET A 11 -18.77 -19.26 19.97
C MET A 11 -18.90 -18.43 18.69
N HIS A 12 -19.51 -17.25 18.77
CA HIS A 12 -19.46 -16.27 17.68
C HIS A 12 -19.42 -14.82 18.19
N GLN A 13 -18.47 -14.55 19.07
CA GLN A 13 -17.99 -13.18 19.22
C GLN A 13 -16.59 -13.12 18.61
N SER A 14 -16.56 -12.96 17.28
CA SER A 14 -15.35 -12.50 16.60
C SER A 14 -15.00 -11.11 17.14
N PRO A 15 -13.73 -10.87 17.51
CA PRO A 15 -13.32 -9.55 17.97
C PRO A 15 -13.68 -8.51 16.90
N ALA A 16 -14.17 -7.38 17.33
CA ALA A 16 -14.63 -6.25 16.50
C ALA A 16 -13.50 -5.58 15.71
N PHE A 17 -12.94 -6.28 14.71
CA PHE A 17 -11.87 -5.78 13.84
C PHE A 17 -12.35 -5.32 12.46
N ALA A 18 -13.58 -5.53 12.12
CA ALA A 18 -14.13 -5.07 10.85
C ALA A 18 -14.71 -3.66 11.01
N LYS A 19 -13.84 -2.64 10.94
CA LYS A 19 -14.33 -1.32 10.55
C LYS A 19 -14.68 -1.44 9.07
N PRO A 20 -15.95 -1.24 8.66
CA PRO A 20 -16.29 -1.22 7.24
C PRO A 20 -15.41 -0.17 6.57
N LEU A 21 -14.82 -0.51 5.41
CA LEU A 21 -14.19 0.46 4.55
C LEU A 21 -15.18 1.60 4.35
N LEU A 22 -14.81 2.80 4.79
CA LEU A 22 -15.69 3.96 4.68
C LEU A 22 -15.98 4.16 3.18
N ALA A 23 -17.24 3.99 2.79
CA ALA A 23 -17.67 4.01 1.38
C ALA A 23 -17.49 5.37 0.67
N GLU A 24 -17.06 6.40 1.39
CA GLU A 24 -17.12 7.79 0.92
C GLU A 24 -15.75 8.46 0.67
N VAL A 25 -14.63 7.80 0.99
CA VAL A 25 -13.30 8.38 0.74
C VAL A 25 -12.49 7.51 -0.22
N PRO A 26 -11.69 8.11 -1.11
CA PRO A 26 -10.80 7.38 -1.99
C PRO A 26 -9.90 6.40 -1.25
N LEU A 27 -9.61 5.27 -1.86
CA LEU A 27 -8.69 4.26 -1.33
C LEU A 27 -7.41 4.22 -2.17
N VAL A 28 -6.33 4.64 -1.56
CA VAL A 28 -4.99 4.48 -2.13
C VAL A 28 -4.51 3.07 -1.87
N VAL A 29 -4.27 2.31 -2.92
CA VAL A 29 -3.78 0.93 -2.85
C VAL A 29 -2.27 0.93 -3.08
N SER A 30 -1.50 0.70 -2.02
CA SER A 30 -0.04 0.64 -2.11
C SER A 30 0.40 -0.68 -2.75
N PHE A 31 0.75 -0.61 -4.03
CA PHE A 31 1.23 -1.75 -4.81
C PHE A 31 2.76 -1.79 -4.80
N SER A 32 3.35 -2.67 -4.02
CA SER A 32 4.81 -2.74 -3.84
C SER A 32 5.53 -3.68 -4.81
N GLY A 33 4.82 -4.28 -5.77
CA GLY A 33 5.38 -5.24 -6.73
C GLY A 33 5.59 -6.65 -6.18
N GLY A 34 5.26 -6.92 -4.93
CA GLY A 34 5.27 -8.28 -4.38
C GLY A 34 3.93 -8.99 -4.57
N ARG A 35 3.93 -10.34 -4.61
CA ARG A 35 2.72 -11.17 -4.78
C ARG A 35 1.60 -10.80 -3.80
N THR A 36 1.93 -10.52 -2.55
CA THR A 36 0.95 -10.14 -1.51
C THR A 36 0.24 -8.82 -1.86
N SER A 37 0.98 -7.80 -2.29
CA SER A 37 0.38 -6.53 -2.71
C SER A 37 -0.39 -6.63 -4.02
N ALA A 38 0.04 -7.50 -4.94
CA ALA A 38 -0.69 -7.81 -6.17
C ALA A 38 -2.04 -8.48 -5.87
N PHE A 39 -2.04 -9.50 -5.00
CA PHE A 39 -3.27 -10.14 -4.54
C PHE A 39 -4.23 -9.12 -3.89
N MET A 40 -3.71 -8.27 -3.01
CA MET A 40 -4.51 -7.20 -2.40
C MET A 40 -5.09 -6.26 -3.45
N ALA A 41 -4.27 -5.79 -4.40
CA ALA A 41 -4.71 -4.88 -5.46
C ALA A 41 -5.86 -5.49 -6.28
N ARG A 42 -5.71 -6.74 -6.73
CA ARG A 42 -6.73 -7.44 -7.49
C ARG A 42 -8.00 -7.71 -6.69
N ALA A 43 -7.86 -8.15 -5.43
CA ALA A 43 -9.00 -8.41 -4.55
C ALA A 43 -9.80 -7.13 -4.26
N LEU A 44 -9.13 -6.01 -4.02
CA LEU A 44 -9.78 -4.71 -3.80
C LEU A 44 -10.43 -4.20 -5.09
N GLN A 45 -9.78 -4.34 -6.25
CA GLN A 45 -10.36 -3.99 -7.54
C GLN A 45 -11.68 -4.73 -7.73
N LEU A 46 -11.70 -6.05 -7.65
CA LEU A 46 -12.90 -6.86 -7.83
C LEU A 46 -14.02 -6.55 -6.83
N ARG A 47 -13.67 -6.18 -5.60
CA ARG A 47 -14.64 -5.91 -4.53
C ARG A 47 -15.24 -4.51 -4.60
N TYR A 48 -14.46 -3.49 -5.04
CA TYR A 48 -14.80 -2.08 -4.86
C TYR A 48 -14.83 -1.24 -6.15
N GLU A 49 -14.47 -1.80 -7.32
CA GLU A 49 -14.35 -1.08 -8.59
C GLU A 49 -15.53 -0.14 -8.91
N TRP A 50 -16.73 -0.51 -8.47
CA TRP A 50 -17.96 0.25 -8.70
C TRP A 50 -18.49 1.00 -7.47
N LYS A 51 -17.81 0.90 -6.34
CA LYS A 51 -18.31 1.40 -5.06
C LYS A 51 -17.43 2.46 -4.42
N ARG A 52 -16.18 2.59 -4.88
CA ARG A 52 -15.18 3.43 -4.28
C ARG A 52 -14.08 3.77 -5.28
N ASP A 53 -13.60 5.02 -5.24
CA ASP A 53 -12.43 5.42 -6.04
C ASP A 53 -11.18 4.68 -5.55
N LEU A 54 -10.60 3.84 -6.42
CA LEU A 54 -9.36 3.12 -6.17
C LEU A 54 -8.21 3.80 -6.91
N ILE A 55 -7.15 4.13 -6.18
CA ILE A 55 -5.94 4.74 -6.72
C ILE A 55 -4.78 3.78 -6.46
N PHE A 56 -4.39 3.04 -7.49
CA PHE A 56 -3.25 2.13 -7.40
C PHE A 56 -1.96 2.91 -7.58
N ILE A 57 -1.01 2.77 -6.64
CA ILE A 57 0.27 3.49 -6.68
C ILE A 57 1.41 2.53 -6.42
N PHE A 58 2.37 2.56 -7.32
CA PHE A 58 3.69 1.96 -7.16
C PHE A 58 4.75 3.06 -7.01
N ALA A 59 5.50 3.04 -5.92
CA ALA A 59 6.64 3.93 -5.73
C ALA A 59 7.93 3.19 -6.05
N ASN A 60 8.47 3.42 -7.25
CA ASN A 60 9.75 2.88 -7.67
C ASN A 60 10.89 3.52 -6.88
N THR A 61 11.80 2.70 -6.37
CA THR A 61 12.99 3.18 -5.66
C THR A 61 14.23 3.25 -6.56
N GLY A 62 14.13 2.77 -7.80
CA GLY A 62 15.24 2.64 -8.74
C GLY A 62 16.23 1.52 -8.39
N LYS A 63 15.89 0.66 -7.43
CA LYS A 63 16.66 -0.53 -7.01
C LYS A 63 15.79 -1.78 -6.93
N GLU A 64 14.60 -1.72 -7.49
CA GLU A 64 13.77 -2.91 -7.62
C GLU A 64 14.41 -3.87 -8.63
N ARG A 65 14.19 -5.17 -8.44
CA ARG A 65 14.61 -6.18 -9.43
C ARG A 65 13.82 -6.00 -10.72
N ILE A 66 14.42 -6.33 -11.85
CA ILE A 66 13.74 -6.23 -13.14
C ILE A 66 12.46 -7.07 -13.16
N GLU A 67 12.49 -8.26 -12.57
CA GLU A 67 11.35 -9.17 -12.50
C GLU A 67 10.19 -8.58 -11.65
N THR A 68 10.50 -7.68 -10.71
CA THR A 68 9.48 -6.95 -9.95
C THR A 68 8.77 -5.94 -10.83
N LEU A 69 9.50 -5.20 -11.65
CA LEU A 69 8.94 -4.23 -12.58
C LEU A 69 8.13 -4.93 -13.68
N ASP A 70 8.66 -6.03 -14.22
CA ASP A 70 7.96 -6.88 -15.20
C ASP A 70 6.63 -7.40 -14.63
N PHE A 71 6.65 -7.90 -13.39
CA PHE A 71 5.46 -8.40 -12.72
C PHE A 71 4.40 -7.32 -12.49
N ILE A 72 4.80 -6.10 -12.10
CA ILE A 72 3.85 -4.98 -11.95
C ILE A 72 3.22 -4.65 -13.30
N ASN A 73 4.03 -4.51 -14.35
CA ASN A 73 3.57 -4.22 -15.70
C ASN A 73 2.62 -5.31 -16.25
N GLU A 74 2.93 -6.58 -15.96
CA GLU A 74 2.05 -7.71 -16.32
C GLU A 74 0.72 -7.65 -15.57
N CYS A 75 0.74 -7.40 -14.26
CA CYS A 75 -0.47 -7.23 -13.45
C CYS A 75 -1.32 -6.07 -13.97
N GLU A 76 -0.69 -4.93 -14.26
CA GLU A 76 -1.34 -3.74 -14.79
C GLU A 76 -2.04 -4.02 -16.11
N THR A 77 -1.33 -4.65 -17.05
CA THR A 77 -1.85 -5.00 -18.36
C THR A 77 -2.97 -6.04 -18.29
N ARG A 78 -2.77 -7.14 -17.55
CA ARG A 78 -3.74 -8.25 -17.47
C ARG A 78 -5.02 -7.89 -16.71
N TRP A 79 -4.92 -7.01 -15.73
CA TRP A 79 -6.06 -6.66 -14.88
C TRP A 79 -6.63 -5.28 -15.19
N ASN A 80 -6.06 -4.59 -16.18
CA ASN A 80 -6.44 -3.22 -16.51
C ASN A 80 -6.38 -2.31 -15.27
N LEU A 81 -5.29 -2.44 -14.49
CA LEU A 81 -5.03 -1.57 -13.35
C LEU A 81 -4.41 -0.27 -13.87
N ASN A 82 -5.07 0.84 -13.65
CA ASN A 82 -4.46 2.16 -13.90
C ASN A 82 -3.50 2.49 -12.73
N CYS A 83 -2.33 1.85 -12.71
CA CYS A 83 -1.35 2.05 -11.66
C CYS A 83 -0.50 3.29 -11.95
N VAL A 84 -0.43 4.19 -11.00
CA VAL A 84 0.45 5.36 -11.08
C VAL A 84 1.84 4.97 -10.58
N TRP A 85 2.82 5.01 -11.46
CA TRP A 85 4.22 4.78 -11.11
C TRP A 85 4.86 6.08 -10.73
N LEU A 86 5.38 6.15 -9.51
CA LEU A 86 5.98 7.35 -8.95
C LEU A 86 7.45 7.13 -8.65
N GLU A 87 8.25 8.14 -8.90
CA GLU A 87 9.64 8.22 -8.48
C GLU A 87 9.91 9.52 -7.72
N TYR A 88 10.78 9.40 -6.73
CA TYR A 88 11.34 10.56 -6.05
C TYR A 88 12.14 11.41 -7.04
N ASP A 89 12.01 12.73 -6.93
CA ASP A 89 12.82 13.65 -7.71
C ASP A 89 13.25 14.88 -6.89
N LEU A 90 14.24 15.58 -7.39
CA LEU A 90 14.76 16.82 -6.86
C LEU A 90 14.75 17.89 -7.97
N VAL A 91 14.08 18.99 -7.70
CA VAL A 91 14.08 20.19 -8.55
C VAL A 91 14.45 21.38 -7.69
N GLU A 92 15.52 22.06 -8.04
CA GLU A 92 16.03 23.22 -7.27
C GLU A 92 16.15 22.93 -5.76
N ASP A 93 16.77 21.81 -5.43
CA ASP A 93 16.90 21.32 -4.04
C ASP A 93 15.58 21.04 -3.30
N LYS A 94 14.45 21.09 -3.97
CA LYS A 94 13.16 20.73 -3.40
C LYS A 94 12.79 19.29 -3.77
N SER A 95 12.51 18.50 -2.75
CA SER A 95 12.05 17.12 -2.95
C SER A 95 10.66 17.12 -3.57
N THR A 96 10.52 16.44 -4.70
CA THR A 96 9.29 16.32 -5.48
C THR A 96 9.09 14.87 -5.95
N PHE A 97 8.28 14.67 -6.95
CA PHE A 97 8.06 13.39 -7.60
C PHE A 97 8.00 13.58 -9.11
N LYS A 98 8.20 12.51 -9.84
CA LYS A 98 7.83 12.39 -11.25
C LYS A 98 6.95 11.16 -11.45
N ILE A 99 6.07 11.23 -12.44
CA ILE A 99 5.30 10.10 -12.92
C ILE A 99 6.10 9.45 -14.03
N VAL A 100 6.24 8.14 -13.96
CA VAL A 100 6.93 7.33 -14.95
C VAL A 100 6.04 6.16 -15.39
N ASP A 101 6.50 5.42 -16.36
CA ASP A 101 5.92 4.15 -16.79
C ASP A 101 6.96 3.03 -16.73
N TYR A 102 6.59 1.83 -17.14
CA TYR A 102 7.48 0.68 -17.16
C TYR A 102 8.76 0.95 -17.95
N ASN A 103 8.69 1.66 -19.09
CA ASN A 103 9.84 1.89 -19.96
C ASN A 103 10.78 2.96 -19.41
N SER A 104 10.23 4.01 -18.81
CA SER A 104 10.95 5.17 -18.29
C SER A 104 11.38 5.05 -16.82
N ALA A 105 10.93 4.00 -16.13
CA ALA A 105 11.26 3.76 -14.73
C ALA A 105 12.77 3.57 -14.51
N SER A 106 13.33 4.25 -13.53
CA SER A 106 14.73 4.15 -13.11
C SER A 106 15.08 2.74 -12.59
N ARG A 107 16.26 2.22 -12.93
CA ARG A 107 16.71 0.86 -12.59
C ARG A 107 18.09 0.78 -11.95
N ASN A 108 18.89 1.84 -12.05
CA ASN A 108 20.33 1.80 -11.72
C ASN A 108 20.66 2.47 -10.37
N GLY A 109 19.64 3.01 -9.65
CA GLY A 109 19.80 3.57 -8.33
C GLY A 109 19.96 5.07 -8.26
N GLU A 110 19.75 5.78 -9.34
CA GLU A 110 19.85 7.24 -9.44
C GLU A 110 19.00 7.96 -8.38
N LEU A 111 17.86 7.36 -8.01
CA LEU A 111 16.97 7.91 -7.01
C LEU A 111 17.57 7.85 -5.60
N PHE A 112 18.33 6.79 -5.29
CA PHE A 112 19.08 6.68 -4.04
C PHE A 112 20.20 7.69 -3.98
N GLU A 113 20.94 7.90 -5.07
CA GLU A 113 22.01 8.90 -5.14
C GLU A 113 21.46 10.30 -4.85
N LYS A 114 20.38 10.70 -5.52
CA LYS A 114 19.69 11.98 -5.26
C LYS A 114 19.24 12.11 -3.81
N MET A 115 18.66 11.05 -3.25
CA MET A 115 18.18 11.05 -1.86
C MET A 115 19.34 11.11 -0.86
N ILE A 116 20.42 10.36 -1.08
CA ILE A 116 21.60 10.34 -0.21
C ILE A 116 22.32 11.71 -0.26
N ALA A 117 22.44 12.30 -1.43
CA ALA A 117 23.05 13.64 -1.57
C ALA A 117 22.34 14.68 -0.72
N LYS A 118 21.02 14.59 -0.57
CA LYS A 118 20.22 15.53 0.20
C LYS A 118 20.09 15.20 1.69
N TYR A 119 19.88 13.93 2.02
CA TYR A 119 19.49 13.52 3.38
C TYR A 119 20.55 12.69 4.10
N GLY A 120 21.63 12.31 3.41
CA GLY A 120 22.66 11.41 3.92
C GLY A 120 22.27 9.93 3.78
N ILE A 121 23.20 9.07 4.18
CA ILE A 121 23.04 7.62 4.10
C ILE A 121 21.95 7.14 5.08
N PRO A 122 20.94 6.39 4.59
CA PRO A 122 19.87 5.89 5.47
C PRO A 122 20.40 4.85 6.45
N ASN A 123 19.84 4.87 7.65
CA ASN A 123 20.12 3.89 8.69
C ASN A 123 18.84 3.56 9.50
N LYS A 124 18.95 2.69 10.53
CA LYS A 124 17.78 2.28 11.34
C LYS A 124 17.11 3.45 12.08
N ALA A 125 17.89 4.45 12.54
CA ALA A 125 17.34 5.63 13.22
C ALA A 125 16.73 6.64 12.21
N PHE A 126 17.30 6.70 11.01
CA PHE A 126 16.88 7.61 9.95
C PHE A 126 16.60 6.85 8.65
N PRO A 127 15.41 6.19 8.52
CA PRO A 127 15.06 5.38 7.34
C PRO A 127 14.61 6.27 6.17
N HIS A 128 15.50 7.14 5.68
CA HIS A 128 15.23 8.10 4.60
C HIS A 128 14.71 7.42 3.33
N CYS A 129 15.21 6.21 3.00
CA CYS A 129 14.77 5.48 1.82
C CYS A 129 13.25 5.17 1.85
N THR A 130 12.74 4.65 2.97
CA THR A 130 11.29 4.39 3.09
C THR A 130 10.49 5.67 3.18
N ARG A 131 11.00 6.67 3.89
CA ARG A 131 10.31 7.94 4.08
C ARG A 131 10.25 8.73 2.78
N GLU A 132 11.40 9.02 2.15
CA GLU A 132 11.46 9.94 1.01
C GLU A 132 11.11 9.26 -0.31
N LEU A 133 11.70 8.06 -0.59
CA LEU A 133 11.46 7.40 -1.88
C LEU A 133 10.05 6.80 -2.01
N LYS A 134 9.37 6.50 -0.89
CA LYS A 134 8.02 5.92 -0.92
C LYS A 134 6.97 6.85 -0.33
N ARG A 135 6.92 7.02 1.00
CA ARG A 135 5.83 7.71 1.68
C ARG A 135 5.66 9.16 1.23
N GLN A 136 6.73 9.96 1.25
CA GLN A 136 6.65 11.37 0.89
C GLN A 136 6.40 11.58 -0.60
N THR A 137 6.98 10.73 -1.45
CA THR A 137 6.72 10.75 -2.90
C THR A 137 5.24 10.53 -3.20
N ILE A 138 4.61 9.50 -2.61
CA ILE A 138 3.18 9.25 -2.72
C ILE A 138 2.37 10.44 -2.17
N THR A 139 2.72 10.94 -0.98
CA THR A 139 2.00 12.06 -0.35
C THR A 139 2.05 13.32 -1.20
N ARG A 140 3.20 13.62 -1.81
CA ARG A 140 3.34 14.78 -2.71
C ARG A 140 2.43 14.65 -3.94
N TYR A 141 2.45 13.49 -4.58
CA TYR A 141 1.54 13.20 -5.70
C TYR A 141 0.06 13.35 -5.30
N LEU A 142 -0.35 12.71 -4.22
CA LEU A 142 -1.76 12.77 -3.78
C LEU A 142 -2.23 14.21 -3.51
N ARG A 143 -1.35 15.07 -3.00
CA ARG A 143 -1.67 16.50 -2.82
C ARG A 143 -1.95 17.22 -4.14
N THR A 144 -1.25 16.88 -5.21
CA THR A 144 -1.48 17.52 -6.52
C THR A 144 -2.84 17.17 -7.12
N ILE A 145 -3.39 16.01 -6.77
CA ILE A 145 -4.74 15.60 -7.18
C ILE A 145 -5.83 15.95 -6.13
N GLY A 146 -5.52 16.82 -5.17
CA GLY A 146 -6.47 17.32 -4.17
C GLY A 146 -6.67 16.42 -2.95
N LEU A 147 -5.96 15.30 -2.86
CA LEU A 147 -6.04 14.37 -1.75
C LEU A 147 -5.03 14.71 -0.66
N ASN A 148 -5.44 15.58 0.25
CA ASN A 148 -4.66 15.90 1.45
C ASN A 148 -4.87 14.86 2.55
N ASN A 149 -4.00 14.88 3.57
CA ASN A 149 -4.13 13.99 4.74
C ASN A 149 -5.54 14.04 5.33
N GLY A 150 -6.09 12.87 5.62
CA GLY A 150 -7.46 12.72 6.14
C GLY A 150 -8.56 12.60 5.06
N LYS A 151 -8.27 12.88 3.79
CA LYS A 151 -9.23 12.77 2.69
C LYS A 151 -9.20 11.41 1.96
N TYR A 152 -8.33 10.51 2.35
CA TYR A 152 -8.20 9.16 1.77
C TYR A 152 -7.78 8.15 2.83
N GLU A 153 -7.93 6.89 2.52
CA GLU A 153 -7.35 5.78 3.28
C GLU A 153 -6.28 5.09 2.43
N THR A 154 -5.32 4.42 3.08
CA THR A 154 -4.26 3.69 2.38
C THR A 154 -4.30 2.22 2.75
N ALA A 155 -4.52 1.35 1.75
CA ALA A 155 -4.43 -0.09 1.88
C ALA A 155 -2.98 -0.56 1.79
N ILE A 156 -2.54 -1.31 2.80
CA ILE A 156 -1.21 -1.90 2.88
C ILE A 156 -1.33 -3.42 2.96
N GLY A 157 -0.57 -4.12 2.12
CA GLY A 157 -0.60 -5.58 1.99
C GLY A 157 0.14 -6.30 3.10
N ILE A 158 -0.39 -6.26 4.33
CA ILE A 158 0.05 -7.12 5.44
C ILE A 158 -1.01 -8.20 5.63
N ARG A 159 -0.59 -9.47 5.60
CA ARG A 159 -1.47 -10.63 5.78
C ARG A 159 -1.74 -10.88 7.27
N ILE A 160 -2.70 -11.75 7.57
CA ILE A 160 -3.06 -12.09 8.94
C ILE A 160 -1.92 -12.79 9.70
N ASP A 161 -1.14 -13.64 9.02
CA ASP A 161 0.04 -14.29 9.60
C ASP A 161 1.20 -13.32 9.89
N GLU A 162 1.14 -12.12 9.33
CA GLU A 162 2.08 -11.02 9.57
C GLU A 162 1.49 -9.91 10.48
N ALA A 163 0.34 -10.11 11.11
CA ALA A 163 -0.37 -9.07 11.86
C ALA A 163 0.45 -8.47 13.02
N HIS A 164 1.47 -9.18 13.53
CA HIS A 164 2.43 -8.67 14.51
C HIS A 164 3.23 -7.45 14.02
N ARG A 165 3.30 -7.21 12.69
CA ARG A 165 3.95 -6.04 12.07
C ARG A 165 3.07 -4.79 12.07
N ILE A 166 1.79 -4.93 12.39
CA ILE A 166 0.83 -3.82 12.35
C ILE A 166 0.96 -2.98 13.62
N ASN A 167 1.22 -1.70 13.45
CA ASN A 167 1.07 -0.73 14.52
C ASN A 167 -0.31 -0.07 14.42
N TRP A 168 -1.26 -0.54 15.20
CA TRP A 168 -2.66 -0.10 15.16
C TRP A 168 -2.85 1.37 15.54
N GLN A 169 -2.01 1.93 16.41
CA GLN A 169 -2.07 3.35 16.77
C GLN A 169 -1.67 4.23 15.60
N ASN A 170 -0.57 3.91 14.92
CA ASN A 170 -0.14 4.60 13.72
C ASN A 170 -1.13 4.39 12.57
N ALA A 171 -1.70 3.20 12.44
CA ALA A 171 -2.72 2.90 11.44
C ALA A 171 -3.93 3.84 11.59
N LYS A 172 -4.44 4.01 12.81
CA LYS A 172 -5.58 4.93 13.06
C LYS A 172 -5.23 6.38 12.75
N ARG A 173 -4.05 6.85 13.16
CA ARG A 173 -3.59 8.23 12.93
C ARG A 173 -3.39 8.52 11.42
N ASP A 174 -2.75 7.60 10.72
CA ASP A 174 -2.33 7.78 9.33
C ASP A 174 -3.36 7.21 8.33
N ARG A 175 -4.51 6.72 8.83
CA ARG A 175 -5.61 6.12 8.06
C ARG A 175 -5.16 4.94 7.19
N PHE A 176 -4.26 4.11 7.73
CA PHE A 176 -3.88 2.86 7.09
C PHE A 176 -4.90 1.77 7.39
N ILE A 177 -5.23 0.99 6.38
CA ILE A 177 -6.05 -0.21 6.50
C ILE A 177 -5.25 -1.43 5.99
N TYR A 178 -5.58 -2.59 6.51
CA TYR A 178 -4.88 -3.84 6.22
C TYR A 178 -5.87 -4.91 5.73
N PRO A 179 -6.42 -4.76 4.51
CA PRO A 179 -7.53 -5.61 4.04
C PRO A 179 -7.21 -7.10 4.07
N LEU A 180 -5.95 -7.48 3.81
CA LEU A 180 -5.55 -8.88 3.83
C LEU A 180 -5.57 -9.49 5.24
N ALA A 181 -5.30 -8.69 6.27
CA ALA A 181 -5.35 -9.16 7.65
C ALA A 181 -6.76 -9.09 8.24
N THR A 182 -7.56 -8.12 7.85
CA THR A 182 -8.89 -7.86 8.45
C THR A 182 -10.03 -8.49 7.63
N ASP A 183 -10.17 -8.10 6.37
CA ASP A 183 -11.33 -8.42 5.54
C ASP A 183 -11.20 -9.77 4.83
N PHE A 184 -10.05 -10.01 4.21
CA PHE A 184 -9.78 -11.22 3.44
C PHE A 184 -9.17 -12.35 4.26
N ARG A 185 -8.59 -12.05 5.44
CA ARG A 185 -7.91 -12.98 6.33
C ARG A 185 -6.92 -13.89 5.59
N ALA A 186 -6.19 -13.30 4.65
CA ALA A 186 -5.27 -14.02 3.78
C ALA A 186 -4.01 -14.47 4.53
N THR A 187 -3.56 -15.69 4.23
CA THR A 187 -2.30 -16.28 4.69
C THR A 187 -1.30 -16.40 3.54
N LYS A 188 -0.14 -16.94 3.81
CA LYS A 188 0.89 -17.18 2.79
C LYS A 188 0.51 -18.34 1.85
N ASP A 189 -0.24 -19.28 2.34
CA ASP A 189 -0.62 -20.52 1.67
C ASP A 189 -1.94 -20.40 0.91
#